data_bd07a503d00c7c9fbaefa7c7c1e12cc5
#
_entry.id   bd07a503d00c7c9fbaefa7c7c1e12cc5
#
_cell.length_a   1.000
_cell.length_b   1.000
_cell.length_c   1.000
_cell.angle_alpha   90.00
_cell.angle_beta   90.00
_cell.angle_gamma   90.00
#
_symmetry.space_group_name_H-M   'P 1'
#
loop_
_entity.id
_entity.type
_entity.pdbx_description
1 polymer ?
#
loop_
_entity_poly.entity_id
_entity_poly.type
_entity_poly.pdbx_seq_one_letter_code
_entity_poly.pdbx_strand_id
1 'polypeptide(L)'
;MTDARPSTTPTPKPAASAPAVADPGEPGISATERRRRLRIERWSRPLLTPGDRLRAWIDMLLADNGILRLVIPNRHRVSDGVWRSGQPTPGRLRAFARRGGRAVVSLRAGRSFGSLPLELEACRDAGLSFHNLVVRARTLPSREEIRAAAHLFETVERPVLLHCQSGADRAGFAAALFLMLAEGRPVAEARRQLALRYGHNRFSRTGVLDAFFDAYERETAQDPMSLAEWAETVYDPGRIAAGFSATRLATLIGNRLLHRR
;
A
#
# COMPACT_ATOMS: atom_id res chain seq x y z
N MET A 1 -34.51 38.76 -25.92
CA MET A 1 -33.99 38.99 -24.55
C MET A 1 -34.09 37.66 -23.83
N THR A 2 -33.07 36.88 -23.85
CA THR A 2 -33.00 35.54 -23.22
C THR A 2 -31.89 35.60 -22.18
N ASP A 3 -32.30 35.52 -20.93
CA ASP A 3 -31.48 35.68 -19.73
C ASP A 3 -30.75 34.34 -19.46
N ALA A 4 -29.45 34.30 -19.70
CA ALA A 4 -28.62 33.14 -19.42
C ALA A 4 -28.02 33.27 -18.00
N ARG A 5 -28.51 32.46 -17.04
CA ARG A 5 -27.94 32.35 -15.72
C ARG A 5 -26.59 31.61 -15.79
N PRO A 6 -25.55 32.07 -15.10
CA PRO A 6 -24.28 31.36 -15.05
C PRO A 6 -24.41 30.11 -14.14
N SER A 7 -23.92 28.97 -14.63
CA SER A 7 -23.82 27.71 -13.91
C SER A 7 -22.74 27.80 -12.81
N THR A 8 -23.15 27.68 -11.58
CA THR A 8 -22.24 27.59 -10.43
C THR A 8 -21.65 26.16 -10.36
N THR A 9 -20.36 26.04 -10.64
CA THR A 9 -19.58 24.82 -10.43
C THR A 9 -19.50 24.53 -8.91
N PRO A 10 -19.81 23.33 -8.43
CA PRO A 10 -19.71 23.01 -7.02
C PRO A 10 -18.24 22.94 -6.57
N THR A 11 -17.90 23.70 -5.57
CA THR A 11 -16.60 23.68 -4.88
C THR A 11 -16.35 22.29 -4.29
N PRO A 12 -15.17 21.66 -4.47
CA PRO A 12 -14.89 20.35 -3.90
C PRO A 12 -14.89 20.43 -2.38
N LYS A 13 -15.67 19.55 -1.77
CA LYS A 13 -15.78 19.37 -0.31
C LYS A 13 -14.40 19.06 0.27
N PRO A 14 -13.92 19.76 1.32
CA PRO A 14 -12.61 19.47 1.90
C PRO A 14 -12.56 18.03 2.40
N ALA A 15 -11.46 17.35 2.07
CA ALA A 15 -11.15 16.01 2.52
C ALA A 15 -11.29 15.92 4.05
N ALA A 16 -11.88 14.81 4.52
CA ALA A 16 -12.12 14.54 5.92
C ALA A 16 -10.90 14.87 6.78
N SER A 17 -11.09 15.69 7.81
CA SER A 17 -10.08 16.07 8.79
C SER A 17 -9.42 14.83 9.39
N ALA A 18 -8.09 14.81 9.41
CA ALA A 18 -7.32 13.80 10.11
C ALA A 18 -7.81 13.70 11.58
N PRO A 19 -7.90 12.49 12.16
CA PRO A 19 -8.30 12.34 13.55
C PRO A 19 -7.38 13.17 14.45
N ALA A 20 -7.94 13.90 15.39
CA ALA A 20 -7.24 14.71 16.36
C ALA A 20 -6.15 13.86 17.05
N VAL A 21 -4.92 14.35 17.03
CA VAL A 21 -3.80 13.72 17.74
C VAL A 21 -4.04 13.99 19.23
N ALA A 22 -4.35 12.96 20.01
CA ALA A 22 -4.49 13.07 21.46
C ALA A 22 -3.18 13.54 22.11
N ASP A 23 -3.30 14.33 23.17
CA ASP A 23 -2.21 14.95 23.92
C ASP A 23 -1.11 13.93 24.30
N PRO A 24 0.17 14.19 24.02
CA PRO A 24 1.27 13.29 24.39
C PRO A 24 1.50 13.16 25.91
N GLY A 25 0.75 13.90 26.74
CA GLY A 25 0.80 13.86 28.20
C GLY A 25 -0.18 12.89 28.89
N GLU A 26 -1.00 12.12 28.16
CA GLU A 26 -1.96 11.18 28.77
C GLU A 26 -1.27 10.10 29.62
N PRO A 27 -1.67 9.91 30.89
CA PRO A 27 -1.15 8.85 31.75
C PRO A 27 -1.56 7.49 31.19
N GLY A 28 -0.60 6.58 30.97
CA GLY A 28 -0.81 5.21 30.51
C GLY A 28 -0.22 4.86 29.13
N ILE A 29 0.28 5.84 28.39
CA ILE A 29 0.90 5.57 27.06
C ILE A 29 2.34 5.07 27.24
N SER A 30 2.66 3.93 26.60
CA SER A 30 4.02 3.40 26.61
C SER A 30 5.03 4.35 25.97
N ALA A 31 6.30 4.31 26.43
CA ALA A 31 7.38 5.11 25.85
C ALA A 31 7.55 4.88 24.33
N THR A 32 7.28 3.68 23.86
CA THR A 32 7.32 3.29 22.44
C THR A 32 6.20 4.01 21.64
N GLU A 33 4.98 4.00 22.16
CA GLU A 33 3.85 4.66 21.51
C GLU A 33 4.02 6.20 21.53
N ARG A 34 4.54 6.76 22.61
CA ARG A 34 4.88 8.20 22.70
C ARG A 34 5.92 8.59 21.64
N ARG A 35 7.00 7.81 21.50
CA ARG A 35 8.01 8.03 20.45
C ARG A 35 7.39 7.92 19.05
N ARG A 36 6.50 6.99 18.83
CA ARG A 36 5.79 6.81 17.56
C ARG A 36 4.91 8.03 17.24
N ARG A 37 4.12 8.53 18.19
CA ARG A 37 3.27 9.72 18.03
C ARG A 37 4.11 10.95 17.69
N LEU A 38 5.20 11.22 18.42
CA LEU A 38 6.14 12.32 18.15
C LEU A 38 6.76 12.23 16.76
N ARG A 39 7.07 11.03 16.28
CA ARG A 39 7.56 10.85 14.90
C ARG A 39 6.48 11.14 13.86
N ILE A 40 5.26 10.68 14.08
CA ILE A 40 4.12 10.95 13.20
C ILE A 40 3.86 12.45 13.13
N GLU A 41 3.84 13.14 14.26
CA GLU A 41 3.66 14.58 14.32
C GLU A 41 4.76 15.32 13.55
N ARG A 42 6.03 14.96 13.80
CA ARG A 42 7.18 15.58 13.11
C ARG A 42 7.08 15.44 11.59
N TRP A 43 6.77 14.23 11.10
CA TRP A 43 6.78 13.93 9.66
C TRP A 43 5.44 14.14 8.95
N SER A 44 4.41 14.59 9.68
CA SER A 44 3.15 15.04 9.10
C SER A 44 3.15 16.50 8.68
N ARG A 45 4.18 17.25 9.07
CA ARG A 45 4.33 18.68 8.74
C ARG A 45 5.07 18.88 7.41
N PRO A 46 4.77 19.96 6.67
CA PRO A 46 5.52 20.33 5.48
C PRO A 46 7.00 20.61 5.80
N LEU A 47 7.88 20.35 4.85
CA LEU A 47 9.31 20.68 4.96
C LEU A 47 9.51 22.14 4.56
N LEU A 48 9.67 23.03 5.55
CA LEU A 48 9.74 24.48 5.30
C LEU A 48 11.17 24.94 5.00
N THR A 49 12.17 24.34 5.65
CA THR A 49 13.57 24.77 5.57
C THR A 49 14.46 23.73 4.88
N PRO A 50 15.63 24.13 4.34
CA PRO A 50 16.65 23.16 3.87
C PRO A 50 17.09 22.18 4.97
N GLY A 51 17.13 22.63 6.24
CA GLY A 51 17.45 21.78 7.39
C GLY A 51 16.40 20.68 7.62
N ASP A 52 15.11 20.99 7.43
CA ASP A 52 14.04 19.99 7.54
C ASP A 52 14.16 18.93 6.45
N ARG A 53 14.48 19.35 5.22
CA ARG A 53 14.73 18.42 4.10
C ARG A 53 15.92 17.52 4.38
N LEU A 54 17.02 18.07 4.88
CA LEU A 54 18.20 17.28 5.24
C LEU A 54 17.88 16.25 6.32
N ARG A 55 17.15 16.64 7.38
CA ARG A 55 16.71 15.72 8.45
C ARG A 55 15.78 14.62 7.91
N ALA A 56 14.86 14.97 7.02
CA ALA A 56 13.96 14.01 6.38
C ALA A 56 14.72 13.02 5.49
N TRP A 57 15.74 13.48 4.77
CA TRP A 57 16.64 12.62 3.99
C TRP A 57 17.43 11.65 4.89
N ILE A 58 18.03 12.15 5.97
CA ILE A 58 18.75 11.31 6.95
C ILE A 58 17.81 10.25 7.54
N ASP A 59 16.61 10.65 7.97
CA ASP A 59 15.62 9.73 8.53
C ASP A 59 15.19 8.68 7.48
N MET A 60 14.93 9.09 6.25
CA MET A 60 14.58 8.17 5.16
C MET A 60 15.70 7.17 4.89
N LEU A 61 16.95 7.60 4.90
CA LEU A 61 18.09 6.74 4.58
C LEU A 61 18.41 5.77 5.72
N LEU A 62 18.43 6.25 6.95
CA LEU A 62 18.89 5.47 8.10
C LEU A 62 17.75 4.75 8.82
N ALA A 63 16.69 5.48 9.20
CA ALA A 63 15.60 4.93 10.00
C ALA A 63 14.57 4.15 9.17
N ASP A 64 14.38 4.52 7.91
CA ASP A 64 13.45 3.85 6.97
C ASP A 64 14.17 2.85 6.05
N ASN A 65 15.41 2.47 6.33
CA ASN A 65 16.23 1.57 5.51
C ASN A 65 16.35 2.01 4.04
N GLY A 66 16.42 3.32 3.79
CA GLY A 66 16.46 3.91 2.45
C GLY A 66 17.68 3.54 1.64
N ILE A 67 18.83 3.33 2.29
CA ILE A 67 20.11 3.02 1.63
C ILE A 67 19.98 1.79 0.73
N LEU A 68 19.38 0.70 1.21
CA LEU A 68 19.16 -0.50 0.40
C LEU A 68 18.31 -0.24 -0.83
N ARG A 69 17.33 0.66 -0.73
CA ARG A 69 16.42 1.01 -1.83
C ARG A 69 17.05 1.94 -2.86
N LEU A 70 18.15 2.62 -2.53
CA LEU A 70 18.93 3.36 -3.52
C LEU A 70 19.52 2.41 -4.56
N VAL A 71 19.99 1.24 -4.12
CA VAL A 71 20.62 0.21 -4.98
C VAL A 71 19.55 -0.69 -5.60
N ILE A 72 18.58 -1.17 -4.79
CA ILE A 72 17.55 -2.12 -5.22
C ILE A 72 16.17 -1.45 -5.13
N PRO A 73 15.73 -0.74 -6.18
CA PRO A 73 14.43 -0.05 -6.19
C PRO A 73 13.24 -0.99 -6.27
N ASN A 74 13.43 -2.25 -6.61
CA ASN A 74 12.41 -3.27 -6.84
C ASN A 74 11.26 -2.73 -7.72
N ARG A 75 11.62 -2.06 -8.84
CA ARG A 75 10.68 -1.43 -9.76
C ARG A 75 10.40 -2.33 -10.94
N HIS A 76 9.11 -2.62 -11.16
CA HIS A 76 8.67 -3.49 -12.25
C HIS A 76 7.38 -2.94 -12.88
N ARG A 77 7.18 -3.25 -14.17
CA ARG A 77 5.91 -3.03 -14.85
C ARG A 77 4.94 -4.13 -14.44
N VAL A 78 3.70 -3.76 -14.14
CA VAL A 78 2.60 -4.67 -13.81
C VAL A 78 1.77 -4.96 -15.05
N SER A 79 1.27 -3.89 -15.68
CA SER A 79 0.52 -3.89 -16.93
C SER A 79 0.78 -2.58 -17.68
N ASP A 80 -0.01 -2.27 -18.70
CA ASP A 80 0.13 -1.01 -19.43
C ASP A 80 -0.26 0.18 -18.55
N GLY A 81 0.68 1.13 -18.42
CA GLY A 81 0.51 2.28 -17.56
C GLY A 81 0.53 2.00 -16.05
N VAL A 82 0.83 0.75 -15.60
CA VAL A 82 0.86 0.39 -14.17
C VAL A 82 2.23 -0.14 -13.77
N TRP A 83 2.79 0.48 -12.75
CA TRP A 83 4.10 0.16 -12.21
C TRP A 83 4.03 -0.15 -10.72
N ARG A 84 4.97 -0.97 -10.24
CA ARG A 84 5.16 -1.22 -8.80
C ARG A 84 6.61 -0.97 -8.40
N SER A 85 6.84 -0.56 -7.12
CA SER A 85 8.21 -0.40 -6.61
C SER A 85 8.29 -0.46 -5.08
N GLY A 86 9.52 -0.47 -4.55
CA GLY A 86 9.81 0.01 -3.20
C GLY A 86 9.61 1.53 -3.11
N GLN A 87 9.74 2.09 -1.89
CA GLN A 87 9.61 3.53 -1.65
C GLN A 87 10.50 4.31 -2.62
N PRO A 88 9.94 5.14 -3.51
CA PRO A 88 10.72 5.92 -4.46
C PRO A 88 11.42 7.10 -3.74
N THR A 89 12.56 7.50 -4.25
CA THR A 89 13.18 8.77 -3.87
C THR A 89 12.53 9.94 -4.62
N PRO A 90 12.64 11.18 -4.12
CA PRO A 90 12.19 12.38 -4.85
C PRO A 90 12.69 12.46 -6.29
N GLY A 91 13.96 12.11 -6.53
CA GLY A 91 14.54 12.09 -7.88
C GLY A 91 13.88 11.06 -8.82
N ARG A 92 13.51 9.88 -8.27
CA ARG A 92 12.79 8.85 -9.03
C ARG A 92 11.35 9.23 -9.35
N LEU A 93 10.68 9.95 -8.46
CA LEU A 93 9.33 10.49 -8.71
C LEU A 93 9.35 11.54 -9.82
N ARG A 94 10.29 12.50 -9.76
CA ARG A 94 10.46 13.47 -10.85
C ARG A 94 10.81 12.79 -12.19
N ALA A 95 11.65 11.74 -12.16
CA ALA A 95 11.96 10.96 -13.36
C ALA A 95 10.76 10.17 -13.88
N PHE A 96 9.86 9.70 -12.99
CA PHE A 96 8.62 9.05 -13.37
C PHE A 96 7.66 10.05 -14.05
N ALA A 97 7.49 11.24 -13.48
CA ALA A 97 6.68 12.31 -14.09
C ALA A 97 7.18 12.72 -15.48
N ARG A 98 8.51 12.93 -15.64
CA ARG A 98 9.12 13.27 -16.95
C ARG A 98 8.88 12.20 -18.02
N ARG A 99 8.60 10.95 -17.63
CA ARG A 99 8.26 9.83 -18.53
C ARG A 99 6.76 9.65 -18.71
N GLY A 100 5.97 10.67 -18.39
CA GLY A 100 4.52 10.67 -18.53
C GLY A 100 3.75 10.11 -17.35
N GLY A 101 4.40 9.80 -16.22
CA GLY A 101 3.72 9.38 -14.99
C GLY A 101 2.70 10.42 -14.53
N ARG A 102 1.55 9.97 -14.00
CA ARG A 102 0.43 10.82 -13.57
C ARG A 102 0.12 10.66 -12.09
N ALA A 103 0.17 9.45 -11.56
CA ALA A 103 -0.27 9.17 -10.19
C ALA A 103 0.73 8.31 -9.41
N VAL A 104 0.73 8.50 -8.10
CA VAL A 104 1.47 7.68 -7.13
C VAL A 104 0.49 7.19 -6.07
N VAL A 105 0.48 5.88 -5.83
CA VAL A 105 -0.31 5.26 -4.76
C VAL A 105 0.63 4.69 -3.71
N SER A 106 0.67 5.32 -2.55
CA SER A 106 1.40 4.85 -1.39
C SER A 106 0.58 3.83 -0.61
N LEU A 107 1.12 2.62 -0.46
CA LEU A 107 0.50 1.52 0.28
C LEU A 107 0.96 1.48 1.75
N ARG A 108 1.51 2.58 2.23
CA ARG A 108 2.11 2.68 3.57
C ARG A 108 1.13 3.31 4.55
N ALA A 109 0.85 2.58 5.65
CA ALA A 109 0.01 3.07 6.75
C ALA A 109 0.68 4.13 7.63
N GLY A 110 2.02 4.26 7.54
CA GLY A 110 2.79 5.01 8.51
C GLY A 110 3.25 6.38 8.02
N ARG A 111 2.85 7.41 8.75
CA ARG A 111 3.37 8.78 8.62
C ARG A 111 4.63 9.03 9.47
N SER A 112 5.34 7.97 9.89
CA SER A 112 6.40 8.05 10.90
C SER A 112 7.81 8.18 10.34
N PHE A 113 7.97 8.44 9.05
CA PHE A 113 9.28 8.54 8.42
C PHE A 113 9.38 9.78 7.53
N GLY A 114 10.58 10.35 7.45
CA GLY A 114 10.90 11.49 6.59
C GLY A 114 10.70 11.24 5.09
N SER A 115 10.55 9.96 4.68
CA SER A 115 10.19 9.61 3.30
C SER A 115 8.84 10.18 2.86
N LEU A 116 7.84 10.27 3.75
CA LEU A 116 6.52 10.78 3.38
C LEU A 116 6.52 12.27 3.00
N PRO A 117 7.02 13.22 3.82
CA PRO A 117 7.00 14.63 3.41
C PRO A 117 7.89 14.91 2.20
N LEU A 118 9.00 14.19 2.01
CA LEU A 118 9.83 14.26 0.79
C LEU A 118 9.07 13.77 -0.45
N GLU A 119 8.25 12.73 -0.31
CA GLU A 119 7.42 12.17 -1.37
C GLU A 119 6.30 13.14 -1.76
N LEU A 120 5.58 13.68 -0.77
CA LEU A 120 4.50 14.66 -0.99
C LEU A 120 5.01 15.92 -1.70
N GLU A 121 6.17 16.45 -1.24
CA GLU A 121 6.82 17.59 -1.90
C GLU A 121 7.18 17.26 -3.35
N ALA A 122 7.81 16.09 -3.58
CA ALA A 122 8.22 15.68 -4.93
C ALA A 122 7.04 15.42 -5.88
N CYS A 123 5.94 14.85 -5.38
CA CYS A 123 4.72 14.65 -6.16
C CYS A 123 4.10 16.00 -6.55
N ARG A 124 3.92 16.91 -5.57
CA ARG A 124 3.40 18.26 -5.83
C ARG A 124 4.24 19.01 -6.87
N ASP A 125 5.56 19.04 -6.68
CA ASP A 125 6.48 19.78 -7.55
C ASP A 125 6.58 19.18 -8.96
N ALA A 126 6.27 17.89 -9.11
CA ALA A 126 6.30 17.17 -10.38
C ALA A 126 4.91 17.04 -11.04
N GLY A 127 3.85 17.58 -10.44
CA GLY A 127 2.47 17.48 -10.96
C GLY A 127 1.91 16.06 -10.92
N LEU A 128 2.36 15.21 -9.98
CA LEU A 128 1.84 13.87 -9.76
C LEU A 128 0.71 13.91 -8.73
N SER A 129 -0.44 13.29 -9.03
CA SER A 129 -1.45 13.03 -8.01
C SER A 129 -0.94 12.01 -7.00
N PHE A 130 -1.19 12.26 -5.71
CA PHE A 130 -0.77 11.37 -4.62
C PHE A 130 -1.99 10.78 -3.92
N HIS A 131 -2.03 9.46 -3.85
CA HIS A 131 -3.08 8.69 -3.17
C HIS A 131 -2.47 7.83 -2.07
N ASN A 132 -3.19 7.66 -0.97
CA ASN A 132 -2.78 6.75 0.10
C ASN A 132 -3.82 5.64 0.24
N LEU A 133 -3.44 4.42 -0.14
CA LEU A 133 -4.22 3.20 0.03
C LEU A 133 -3.51 2.32 1.05
N VAL A 134 -4.02 2.28 2.28
CA VAL A 134 -3.37 1.52 3.36
C VAL A 134 -3.52 0.02 3.12
N VAL A 135 -2.40 -0.66 2.88
CA VAL A 135 -2.32 -2.11 2.82
C VAL A 135 -1.39 -2.62 3.92
N ARG A 136 -1.83 -3.63 4.67
CA ARG A 136 -1.04 -4.28 5.71
C ARG A 136 -0.40 -5.55 5.16
N ALA A 137 0.87 -5.81 5.52
CA ALA A 137 1.59 -6.97 4.99
C ALA A 137 1.29 -8.28 5.73
N ARG A 138 0.72 -8.22 6.93
CA ARG A 138 0.57 -9.37 7.84
C ARG A 138 -0.87 -9.60 8.31
N THR A 139 -1.80 -8.89 7.73
CA THR A 139 -3.24 -9.03 7.98
C THR A 139 -3.97 -8.88 6.65
N LEU A 140 -5.10 -9.53 6.54
CA LEU A 140 -5.98 -9.39 5.39
C LEU A 140 -6.70 -8.03 5.40
N PRO A 141 -7.03 -7.47 4.24
CA PRO A 141 -7.85 -6.27 4.16
C PRO A 141 -9.28 -6.53 4.63
N SER A 142 -9.98 -5.50 5.10
CA SER A 142 -11.42 -5.57 5.29
C SER A 142 -12.16 -5.47 3.93
N ARG A 143 -13.47 -5.74 3.92
CA ARG A 143 -14.32 -5.55 2.74
C ARG A 143 -14.29 -4.09 2.28
N GLU A 144 -14.35 -3.15 3.20
CA GLU A 144 -14.27 -1.71 2.94
C GLU A 144 -12.93 -1.31 2.34
N GLU A 145 -11.82 -1.90 2.80
CA GLU A 145 -10.49 -1.66 2.23
C GLU A 145 -10.37 -2.20 0.79
N ILE A 146 -11.01 -3.33 0.47
CA ILE A 146 -11.08 -3.87 -0.90
C ILE A 146 -11.94 -2.97 -1.80
N ARG A 147 -13.09 -2.52 -1.30
CA ARG A 147 -13.98 -1.59 -2.02
C ARG A 147 -13.30 -0.25 -2.30
N ALA A 148 -12.58 0.29 -1.32
CA ALA A 148 -11.80 1.50 -1.49
C ALA A 148 -10.67 1.32 -2.52
N ALA A 149 -10.03 0.14 -2.54
CA ALA A 149 -9.03 -0.20 -3.55
C ALA A 149 -9.65 -0.28 -4.95
N ALA A 150 -10.81 -0.94 -5.11
CA ALA A 150 -11.51 -1.04 -6.39
C ALA A 150 -11.84 0.35 -6.94
N HIS A 151 -12.48 1.20 -6.14
CA HIS A 151 -12.82 2.56 -6.53
C HIS A 151 -11.59 3.40 -6.91
N LEU A 152 -10.49 3.32 -6.14
CA LEU A 152 -9.26 4.03 -6.47
C LEU A 152 -8.66 3.52 -7.79
N PHE A 153 -8.63 2.22 -8.02
CA PHE A 153 -8.00 1.62 -9.21
C PHE A 153 -8.79 1.88 -10.49
N GLU A 154 -10.09 2.09 -10.40
CA GLU A 154 -10.94 2.52 -11.52
C GLU A 154 -10.72 3.98 -11.90
N THR A 155 -10.44 4.85 -10.91
CA THR A 155 -10.44 6.30 -11.08
C THR A 155 -9.04 6.91 -11.17
N VAL A 156 -8.00 6.19 -10.74
CA VAL A 156 -6.63 6.72 -10.72
C VAL A 156 -6.08 6.92 -12.12
N GLU A 157 -5.49 8.11 -12.36
CA GLU A 157 -4.85 8.44 -13.62
C GLU A 157 -3.63 7.55 -13.89
N ARG A 158 -3.50 7.09 -15.15
CA ARG A 158 -2.36 6.31 -15.61
C ARG A 158 -1.42 7.16 -16.49
N PRO A 159 -0.12 6.92 -16.51
CA PRO A 159 0.63 5.88 -15.77
C PRO A 159 0.68 6.10 -14.26
N VAL A 160 0.43 5.03 -13.49
CA VAL A 160 0.43 5.02 -12.02
C VAL A 160 1.55 4.18 -11.44
N LEU A 161 2.11 4.63 -10.30
CA LEU A 161 3.12 3.92 -9.53
C LEU A 161 2.55 3.47 -8.19
N LEU A 162 2.35 2.17 -8.01
CA LEU A 162 1.99 1.55 -6.74
C LEU A 162 3.27 1.27 -5.95
N HIS A 163 3.40 1.74 -4.71
CA HIS A 163 4.61 1.43 -3.94
C HIS A 163 4.33 1.17 -2.46
N CYS A 164 5.25 0.41 -1.86
CA CYS A 164 5.30 0.25 -0.42
C CYS A 164 6.71 0.55 0.10
N GLN A 165 7.17 -0.07 1.17
CA GLN A 165 8.53 0.13 1.66
C GLN A 165 9.57 -0.61 0.79
N SER A 166 9.47 -1.93 0.68
CA SER A 166 10.41 -2.80 -0.06
C SER A 166 10.00 -3.08 -1.51
N GLY A 167 8.74 -2.86 -1.86
CA GLY A 167 8.20 -3.26 -3.16
C GLY A 167 7.83 -4.74 -3.26
N ALA A 168 7.95 -5.52 -2.19
CA ALA A 168 7.68 -6.96 -2.18
C ALA A 168 6.19 -7.28 -1.91
N ASP A 169 5.80 -7.35 -0.63
CA ASP A 169 4.51 -7.91 -0.21
C ASP A 169 3.33 -7.01 -0.56
N ARG A 170 3.26 -5.80 0.02
CA ARG A 170 2.13 -4.88 -0.16
C ARG A 170 1.99 -4.39 -1.59
N ALA A 171 3.11 -4.07 -2.23
CA ALA A 171 3.10 -3.66 -3.64
C ALA A 171 2.71 -4.83 -4.56
N GLY A 172 3.11 -6.07 -4.23
CA GLY A 172 2.68 -7.27 -4.92
C GLY A 172 1.18 -7.53 -4.79
N PHE A 173 0.67 -7.45 -3.56
CA PHE A 173 -0.74 -7.64 -3.29
C PHE A 173 -1.61 -6.59 -3.97
N ALA A 174 -1.26 -5.31 -3.83
CA ALA A 174 -1.99 -4.23 -4.50
C ALA A 174 -1.93 -4.32 -6.04
N ALA A 175 -0.79 -4.75 -6.60
CA ALA A 175 -0.67 -4.99 -8.04
C ALA A 175 -1.56 -6.16 -8.50
N ALA A 176 -1.66 -7.24 -7.71
CA ALA A 176 -2.57 -8.34 -7.99
C ALA A 176 -4.04 -7.91 -7.90
N LEU A 177 -4.42 -7.16 -6.86
CA LEU A 177 -5.75 -6.57 -6.75
C LEU A 177 -6.07 -5.65 -7.94
N PHE A 178 -5.10 -4.82 -8.36
CA PHE A 178 -5.26 -3.94 -9.52
C PHE A 178 -5.59 -4.73 -10.80
N LEU A 179 -4.81 -5.78 -11.07
CA LEU A 179 -5.03 -6.64 -12.24
C LEU A 179 -6.42 -7.29 -12.23
N MET A 180 -6.91 -7.73 -11.06
CA MET A 180 -8.21 -8.38 -10.95
C MET A 180 -9.37 -7.38 -10.94
N LEU A 181 -9.29 -6.32 -10.15
CA LEU A 181 -10.39 -5.36 -9.95
C LEU A 181 -10.56 -4.39 -11.11
N ALA A 182 -9.44 -3.85 -11.65
CA ALA A 182 -9.48 -2.82 -12.68
C ALA A 182 -9.25 -3.35 -14.12
N GLU A 183 -8.62 -4.52 -14.26
CA GLU A 183 -8.31 -5.09 -15.58
C GLU A 183 -8.98 -6.44 -15.84
N GLY A 184 -9.75 -6.98 -14.88
CA GLY A 184 -10.46 -8.24 -15.02
C GLY A 184 -9.55 -9.46 -15.28
N ARG A 185 -8.26 -9.38 -14.91
CA ARG A 185 -7.30 -10.46 -15.15
C ARG A 185 -7.57 -11.66 -14.26
N PRO A 186 -7.35 -12.88 -14.77
CA PRO A 186 -7.49 -14.08 -13.96
C PRO A 186 -6.57 -14.08 -12.73
N VAL A 187 -7.04 -14.68 -11.64
CA VAL A 187 -6.29 -14.78 -10.38
C VAL A 187 -4.93 -15.47 -10.57
N ALA A 188 -4.85 -16.49 -11.42
CA ALA A 188 -3.61 -17.20 -11.75
C ALA A 188 -2.52 -16.29 -12.36
N GLU A 189 -2.92 -15.26 -13.11
CA GLU A 189 -2.02 -14.25 -13.64
C GLU A 189 -1.68 -13.21 -12.55
N ALA A 190 -2.70 -12.69 -11.88
CA ALA A 190 -2.57 -11.64 -10.88
C ALA A 190 -1.65 -12.04 -9.71
N ARG A 191 -1.82 -13.25 -9.17
CA ARG A 191 -1.02 -13.75 -8.03
C ARG A 191 0.48 -13.90 -8.34
N ARG A 192 0.89 -13.88 -9.62
CA ARG A 192 2.33 -13.84 -10.00
C ARG A 192 3.02 -12.57 -9.52
N GLN A 193 2.27 -11.55 -9.11
CA GLN A 193 2.80 -10.35 -8.46
C GLN A 193 3.28 -10.63 -7.03
N LEU A 194 2.87 -11.73 -6.40
CA LEU A 194 3.37 -12.25 -5.14
C LEU A 194 4.38 -13.38 -5.42
N ALA A 195 5.58 -13.02 -5.83
CA ALA A 195 6.62 -13.99 -6.20
C ALA A 195 7.96 -13.67 -5.54
N LEU A 196 8.78 -14.71 -5.35
CA LEU A 196 10.10 -14.62 -4.73
C LEU A 196 11.02 -13.65 -5.49
N ARG A 197 10.91 -13.56 -6.82
CA ARG A 197 11.66 -12.60 -7.65
C ARG A 197 11.46 -11.13 -7.26
N TYR A 198 10.37 -10.83 -6.56
CA TYR A 198 10.08 -9.50 -6.01
C TYR A 198 10.40 -9.40 -4.51
N GLY A 199 10.94 -10.48 -3.91
CA GLY A 199 11.24 -10.58 -2.48
C GLY A 199 10.04 -10.98 -1.60
N HIS A 200 8.91 -11.41 -2.21
CA HIS A 200 7.80 -11.97 -1.44
C HIS A 200 8.04 -13.44 -1.12
N ASN A 201 7.83 -13.81 0.15
CA ASN A 201 7.95 -15.20 0.62
C ASN A 201 6.63 -15.68 1.24
N ARG A 202 5.92 -16.55 0.52
CA ARG A 202 4.63 -17.13 0.95
C ARG A 202 4.71 -17.92 2.25
N PHE A 203 5.88 -18.44 2.62
CA PHE A 203 6.08 -19.21 3.87
C PHE A 203 6.33 -18.32 5.08
N SER A 204 6.48 -17.01 4.89
CA SER A 204 6.63 -16.03 5.97
C SER A 204 5.27 -15.62 6.55
N ARG A 205 5.27 -14.68 7.51
CA ARG A 205 4.03 -14.10 8.03
C ARG A 205 3.24 -13.33 6.97
N THR A 206 3.89 -12.90 5.89
CA THR A 206 3.25 -12.18 4.79
C THR A 206 2.53 -13.11 3.81
N GLY A 207 2.71 -14.43 3.92
CA GLY A 207 1.97 -15.45 3.16
C GLY A 207 0.45 -15.46 3.44
N VAL A 208 -0.02 -14.73 4.45
CA VAL A 208 -1.46 -14.46 4.63
C VAL A 208 -2.06 -13.76 3.40
N LEU A 209 -1.24 -13.01 2.64
CA LEU A 209 -1.67 -12.37 1.40
C LEU A 209 -1.86 -13.39 0.26
N ASP A 210 -1.09 -14.50 0.25
CA ASP A 210 -1.36 -15.63 -0.65
C ASP A 210 -2.64 -16.35 -0.25
N ALA A 211 -2.87 -16.53 1.06
CA ALA A 211 -4.07 -17.20 1.57
C ALA A 211 -5.37 -16.47 1.15
N PHE A 212 -5.32 -15.16 0.90
CA PHE A 212 -6.43 -14.40 0.32
C PHE A 212 -6.81 -14.96 -1.07
N PHE A 213 -5.84 -15.09 -1.97
CA PHE A 213 -6.07 -15.60 -3.32
C PHE A 213 -6.38 -17.10 -3.31
N ASP A 214 -5.74 -17.89 -2.43
CA ASP A 214 -6.06 -19.31 -2.26
C ASP A 214 -7.51 -19.52 -1.79
N ALA A 215 -8.04 -18.62 -0.94
CA ALA A 215 -9.43 -18.64 -0.51
C ALA A 215 -10.38 -18.25 -1.66
N TYR A 216 -10.06 -17.18 -2.38
CA TYR A 216 -10.84 -16.77 -3.55
C TYR A 216 -10.95 -17.89 -4.58
N GLU A 217 -9.83 -18.49 -5.01
CA GLU A 217 -9.82 -19.60 -5.98
C GLU A 217 -10.67 -20.80 -5.49
N ARG A 218 -10.53 -21.17 -4.22
CA ARG A 218 -11.27 -22.29 -3.65
C ARG A 218 -12.77 -22.03 -3.55
N GLU A 219 -13.14 -20.81 -3.12
CA GLU A 219 -14.54 -20.46 -2.83
C GLU A 219 -15.34 -20.10 -4.08
N THR A 220 -14.66 -19.76 -5.19
CA THR A 220 -15.27 -19.48 -6.49
C THR A 220 -15.13 -20.63 -7.49
N ALA A 221 -14.58 -21.79 -7.08
CA ALA A 221 -14.30 -22.90 -7.99
C ALA A 221 -15.59 -23.54 -8.58
N GLN A 222 -16.68 -23.58 -7.81
CA GLN A 222 -17.95 -24.17 -8.22
C GLN A 222 -18.95 -23.13 -8.73
N ASP A 223 -18.86 -21.91 -8.21
CA ASP A 223 -19.71 -20.79 -8.59
C ASP A 223 -18.81 -19.58 -8.91
N PRO A 224 -18.39 -19.44 -10.17
CA PRO A 224 -17.48 -18.38 -10.59
C PRO A 224 -18.08 -16.99 -10.39
N MET A 225 -17.37 -16.15 -9.66
CA MET A 225 -17.74 -14.74 -9.43
C MET A 225 -16.53 -13.83 -9.49
N SER A 226 -16.77 -12.54 -9.69
CA SER A 226 -15.69 -11.53 -9.69
C SER A 226 -15.08 -11.36 -8.28
N LEU A 227 -13.84 -10.85 -8.22
CA LEU A 227 -13.21 -10.56 -6.93
C LEU A 227 -14.01 -9.54 -6.11
N ALA A 228 -14.62 -8.55 -6.77
CA ALA A 228 -15.44 -7.55 -6.10
C ALA A 228 -16.69 -8.17 -5.48
N GLU A 229 -17.38 -9.03 -6.23
CA GLU A 229 -18.59 -9.74 -5.77
C GLU A 229 -18.26 -10.72 -4.63
N TRP A 230 -17.19 -11.50 -4.76
CA TRP A 230 -16.72 -12.39 -3.70
C TRP A 230 -16.36 -11.62 -2.42
N ALA A 231 -15.71 -10.47 -2.56
CA ALA A 231 -15.34 -9.64 -1.43
C ALA A 231 -16.57 -9.12 -0.66
N GLU A 232 -17.67 -8.84 -1.34
CA GLU A 232 -18.91 -8.35 -0.72
C GLU A 232 -19.76 -9.48 -0.11
N THR A 233 -19.81 -10.65 -0.76
CA THR A 233 -20.78 -11.70 -0.41
C THR A 233 -20.19 -12.82 0.44
N VAL A 234 -19.01 -13.32 0.10
CA VAL A 234 -18.43 -14.55 0.65
C VAL A 234 -17.24 -14.30 1.56
N TYR A 235 -16.42 -13.32 1.25
CA TYR A 235 -15.13 -13.06 1.90
C TYR A 235 -15.25 -12.84 3.42
N ASP A 236 -14.52 -13.65 4.18
CA ASP A 236 -14.36 -13.53 5.64
C ASP A 236 -12.87 -13.51 6.02
N PRO A 237 -12.29 -12.34 6.32
CA PRO A 237 -10.89 -12.21 6.67
C PRO A 237 -10.53 -12.95 7.96
N GLY A 238 -11.46 -13.05 8.93
CA GLY A 238 -11.24 -13.74 10.18
C GLY A 238 -11.06 -15.24 9.98
N ARG A 239 -11.95 -15.86 9.20
CA ARG A 239 -11.91 -17.28 8.85
C ARG A 239 -10.61 -17.62 8.10
N ILE A 240 -10.23 -16.83 7.11
CA ILE A 240 -9.01 -17.07 6.31
C ILE A 240 -7.77 -16.93 7.18
N ALA A 241 -7.68 -15.89 8.02
CA ALA A 241 -6.56 -15.67 8.91
C ALA A 241 -6.40 -16.79 9.94
N ALA A 242 -7.48 -17.30 10.50
CA ALA A 242 -7.48 -18.44 11.42
C ALA A 242 -6.95 -19.71 10.73
N GLY A 243 -7.42 -20.01 9.52
CA GLY A 243 -6.94 -21.15 8.73
C GLY A 243 -5.46 -21.06 8.38
N PHE A 244 -4.97 -19.89 8.01
CA PHE A 244 -3.56 -19.64 7.73
C PHE A 244 -2.68 -19.86 8.99
N SER A 245 -3.11 -19.38 10.15
CA SER A 245 -2.39 -19.53 11.41
C SER A 245 -2.31 -20.99 11.86
N ALA A 246 -3.38 -21.76 11.73
CA ALA A 246 -3.45 -23.18 12.04
C ALA A 246 -2.48 -24.00 11.15
N THR A 247 -2.48 -23.74 9.85
CA THR A 247 -1.58 -24.41 8.89
C THR A 247 -0.11 -24.12 9.20
N ARG A 248 0.24 -22.90 9.56
CA ARG A 248 1.61 -22.54 9.95
C ARG A 248 2.06 -23.26 11.22
N LEU A 249 1.19 -23.35 12.22
CA LEU A 249 1.50 -24.05 13.46
C LEU A 249 1.73 -25.54 13.20
N ALA A 250 0.88 -26.19 12.41
CA ALA A 250 1.04 -27.57 12.01
C ALA A 250 2.37 -27.83 11.27
N THR A 251 2.75 -26.94 10.35
CA THR A 251 4.03 -27.02 9.63
C THR A 251 5.23 -26.89 10.58
N LEU A 252 5.18 -25.97 11.54
CA LEU A 252 6.26 -25.79 12.53
C LEU A 252 6.41 -26.99 13.44
N ILE A 253 5.31 -27.60 13.88
CA ILE A 253 5.31 -28.81 14.72
C ILE A 253 5.85 -29.98 13.91
N GLY A 254 5.37 -30.20 12.68
CA GLY A 254 5.83 -31.26 11.78
C GLY A 254 7.34 -31.21 11.53
N ASN A 255 7.88 -30.02 11.22
CA ASN A 255 9.30 -29.84 11.00
C ASN A 255 10.14 -30.11 12.25
N ARG A 256 9.64 -29.74 13.47
CA ARG A 256 10.33 -30.06 14.72
C ARG A 256 10.37 -31.56 15.04
N LEU A 257 9.31 -32.29 14.65
CA LEU A 257 9.26 -33.74 14.86
C LEU A 257 10.16 -34.49 13.88
N LEU A 258 10.27 -34.04 12.65
CA LEU A 258 11.09 -34.66 11.59
C LEU A 258 12.60 -34.41 11.79
N HIS A 259 13.02 -33.34 12.46
CA HIS A 259 14.43 -33.05 12.76
C HIS A 259 14.91 -33.61 14.09
N ARG A 260 14.10 -34.42 14.78
CA ARG A 260 14.46 -35.15 16.03
C ARG A 260 14.70 -36.64 15.81
N ARG A 261 14.97 -37.07 14.58
CA ARG A 261 15.41 -38.45 14.27
C ARG A 261 16.81 -38.45 13.72
#